data_30e2e8ecbd4769297fb725c156ed1d32
#
_entry.id   30e2e8ecbd4769297fb725c156ed1d32
#
_cell.length_a   1.000
_cell.length_b   1.000
_cell.length_c   1.000
_cell.angle_alpha   90.00
_cell.angle_beta   90.00
_cell.angle_gamma   90.00
#
_symmetry.space_group_name_H-M   'P 1'
#
loop_
_entity.id
_entity.type
_entity.pdbx_description
1 polymer ?
#
loop_
_entity_poly.entity_id
_entity_poly.type
_entity_poly.pdbx_seq_one_letter_code
_entity_poly.pdbx_strand_id
1 'polypeptide(L)'
;GKGYQGVVKRHGFGGVGQTTHGQHNRLRAPGSIGACSYPARVFKGTRMAGQTGNERVTVQNLQVLKVIPEHNLLMIKGSVPGCKGSIVIIEK
;
A
#
# COMPACT_ATOMS: atom_id res chain seq x y z
N GLY A 1 -3.94 -5.65 7.33
CA GLY A 1 -2.48 -5.66 7.31
C GLY A 1 -1.91 -6.71 6.36
N LYS A 2 -0.92 -6.31 5.61
CA LYS A 2 -0.21 -7.20 4.68
C LYS A 2 1.20 -7.55 5.14
N GLY A 3 1.59 -7.05 6.31
CA GLY A 3 2.93 -7.26 6.84
C GLY A 3 3.98 -6.41 6.15
N TYR A 4 5.25 -6.73 6.41
CA TYR A 4 6.39 -6.05 5.84
C TYR A 4 6.59 -6.49 4.39
N GLN A 5 6.55 -5.54 3.48
CA GLN A 5 6.71 -5.78 2.04
C GLN A 5 7.94 -5.06 1.49
N GLY A 6 8.60 -5.69 0.52
CA GLY A 6 9.71 -5.08 -0.21
C GLY A 6 9.24 -3.99 -1.18
N VAL A 7 10.21 -3.23 -1.69
CA VAL A 7 9.95 -2.06 -2.55
C VAL A 7 9.26 -2.41 -3.87
N VAL A 8 9.49 -3.59 -4.42
CA VAL A 8 8.86 -4.02 -5.69
C VAL A 8 7.35 -4.11 -5.51
N LYS A 9 6.88 -4.75 -4.45
CA LYS A 9 5.45 -4.89 -4.16
C LYS A 9 4.85 -3.62 -3.56
N ARG A 10 5.56 -2.97 -2.65
CA ARG A 10 5.06 -1.81 -1.91
C ARG A 10 4.97 -0.54 -2.75
N HIS A 11 5.93 -0.30 -3.63
CA HIS A 11 6.05 0.94 -4.41
C HIS A 11 6.08 0.71 -5.93
N GLY A 12 6.02 -0.53 -6.39
CA GLY A 12 6.05 -0.84 -7.81
C GLY A 12 7.42 -0.63 -8.46
N PHE A 13 8.50 -0.72 -7.72
CA PHE A 13 9.86 -0.62 -8.28
C PHE A 13 10.13 -1.79 -9.22
N GLY A 14 10.86 -1.52 -10.31
CA GLY A 14 11.24 -2.55 -11.28
C GLY A 14 12.25 -3.58 -10.76
N GLY A 15 12.94 -3.24 -9.68
CA GLY A 15 14.05 -4.05 -9.19
C GLY A 15 15.27 -3.95 -10.10
N VAL A 16 16.20 -4.87 -9.93
CA VAL A 16 17.39 -4.99 -10.78
C VAL A 16 17.09 -5.99 -11.89
N GLY A 17 17.54 -5.72 -13.10
CA GLY A 17 17.36 -6.60 -14.26
C GLY A 17 17.91 -8.00 -14.05
N GLN A 18 17.63 -8.89 -15.02
CA GLN A 18 18.04 -10.29 -14.95
C GLN A 18 19.53 -10.48 -14.67
N THR A 19 19.85 -11.62 -14.11
CA THR A 19 21.18 -12.01 -13.69
C THR A 19 22.17 -11.94 -14.84
N THR A 20 23.15 -11.09 -14.72
CA THR A 20 24.36 -11.10 -15.54
C THR A 20 25.51 -11.73 -14.75
N HIS A 21 26.69 -11.82 -15.35
CA HIS A 21 27.86 -12.35 -14.67
C HIS A 21 28.11 -11.65 -13.33
N GLY A 22 28.06 -12.40 -12.23
CA GLY A 22 28.32 -11.91 -10.86
C GLY A 22 27.14 -11.26 -10.16
N GLN A 23 25.97 -11.19 -10.79
CA GLN A 23 24.78 -10.55 -10.17
C GLN A 23 23.70 -11.59 -9.88
N HIS A 24 23.61 -12.03 -8.62
CA HIS A 24 22.71 -13.11 -8.23
C HIS A 24 21.67 -12.74 -7.16
N ASN A 25 21.90 -11.72 -6.34
CA ASN A 25 21.13 -11.50 -5.10
C ASN A 25 20.43 -10.15 -5.01
N ARG A 26 20.30 -9.37 -6.08
CA ARG A 26 19.77 -7.99 -6.05
C ARG A 26 18.53 -7.76 -6.90
N LEU A 27 17.84 -8.81 -7.31
CA LEU A 27 16.72 -8.71 -8.24
C LEU A 27 15.59 -7.80 -7.74
N ARG A 28 15.35 -7.76 -6.46
CA ARG A 28 14.25 -6.99 -5.83
C ARG A 28 14.74 -5.89 -4.90
N ALA A 29 15.94 -5.39 -5.14
CA ALA A 29 16.51 -4.35 -4.32
C ALA A 29 15.98 -2.95 -4.72
N PRO A 30 15.94 -1.98 -3.78
CA PRO A 30 15.47 -0.62 -4.07
C PRO A 30 16.41 0.19 -4.97
N GLY A 31 17.68 -0.22 -5.09
CA GLY A 31 18.73 0.56 -5.74
C GLY A 31 19.32 1.64 -4.85
N SER A 32 19.85 2.70 -5.47
CA SER A 32 20.44 3.81 -4.72
C SER A 32 19.37 4.54 -3.87
N ILE A 33 19.75 4.88 -2.64
CA ILE A 33 18.89 5.61 -1.70
C ILE A 33 19.31 7.07 -1.51
N GLY A 34 20.35 7.52 -2.20
CA GLY A 34 20.80 8.89 -2.09
C GLY A 34 22.01 9.22 -2.97
N ALA A 35 22.46 10.45 -2.88
CA ALA A 35 23.64 10.96 -3.55
C ALA A 35 24.93 10.70 -2.72
N CYS A 36 26.05 11.29 -3.15
CA CYS A 36 27.36 11.11 -2.52
C CYS A 36 27.49 11.81 -1.16
N SER A 37 28.73 12.22 -0.85
CA SER A 37 29.10 12.90 0.39
C SER A 37 28.30 14.17 0.69
N TYR A 38 27.68 14.76 -0.30
CA TYR A 38 26.72 15.86 -0.17
C TYR A 38 25.42 15.49 -0.86
N PRO A 39 24.28 15.51 -0.18
CA PRO A 39 23.99 16.02 1.18
C PRO A 39 24.29 15.04 2.32
N ALA A 40 24.92 13.89 2.09
CA ALA A 40 25.33 12.90 3.09
C ALA A 40 24.17 12.39 3.98
N ARG A 41 22.98 12.29 3.42
CA ARG A 41 21.78 11.81 4.13
C ARG A 41 20.78 11.19 3.15
N VAL A 42 19.88 10.41 3.69
CA VAL A 42 18.69 9.95 2.99
C VAL A 42 17.55 10.91 3.29
N PHE A 43 16.86 11.39 2.25
CA PHE A 43 15.76 12.34 2.43
C PHE A 43 14.54 11.67 3.07
N LYS A 44 13.76 12.47 3.80
CA LYS A 44 12.47 12.04 4.34
C LYS A 44 11.51 11.70 3.19
N GLY A 45 10.69 10.67 3.38
CA GLY A 45 9.74 10.23 2.37
C GLY A 45 10.35 9.32 1.30
N THR A 46 11.62 8.97 1.41
CA THR A 46 12.26 8.01 0.51
C THR A 46 11.53 6.68 0.57
N ARG A 47 11.15 6.16 -0.59
CA ARG A 47 10.39 4.93 -0.71
C ARG A 47 11.27 3.72 -0.42
N MET A 48 10.97 3.05 0.65
CA MET A 48 11.67 1.87 1.13
C MET A 48 10.68 0.76 1.46
N ALA A 49 11.20 -0.43 1.72
CA ALA A 49 10.41 -1.53 2.26
C ALA A 49 9.80 -1.14 3.61
N GLY A 50 8.69 -1.73 3.95
CA GLY A 50 8.03 -1.49 5.23
C GLY A 50 6.66 -2.12 5.33
N GLN A 51 5.98 -1.85 6.43
CA GLN A 51 4.64 -2.33 6.70
C GLN A 51 3.66 -1.85 5.62
N THR A 52 2.85 -2.76 5.12
CA THR A 52 1.80 -2.50 4.13
C THR A 52 0.45 -2.86 4.71
N GLY A 53 -0.53 -2.02 4.45
CA GLY A 53 -1.87 -2.17 5.02
C GLY A 53 -1.91 -1.82 6.50
N ASN A 54 -3.01 -2.16 7.15
CA ASN A 54 -3.30 -1.83 8.55
C ASN A 54 -3.23 -0.31 8.82
N GLU A 55 -3.74 0.45 7.90
CA GLU A 55 -3.83 1.91 7.99
C GLU A 55 -5.26 2.37 7.72
N ARG A 56 -5.62 3.53 8.20
CA ARG A 56 -6.94 4.11 7.95
C ARG A 56 -7.07 4.51 6.48
N VAL A 57 -8.06 3.96 5.81
CA VAL A 57 -8.39 4.30 4.42
C VAL A 57 -9.77 4.92 4.38
N THR A 58 -9.89 6.06 3.74
CA THR A 58 -11.15 6.77 3.54
C THR A 58 -11.54 6.73 2.07
N VAL A 59 -12.74 6.24 1.81
CA VAL A 59 -13.34 6.26 0.47
C VAL A 59 -14.52 7.24 0.49
N GLN A 60 -14.58 8.13 -0.48
CA GLN A 60 -15.61 9.17 -0.57
C GLN A 60 -16.54 8.93 -1.75
N ASN A 61 -17.70 9.60 -1.69
CA ASN A 61 -18.68 9.67 -2.80
C ASN A 61 -19.21 8.29 -3.23
N LEU A 62 -19.54 7.46 -2.25
CA LEU A 62 -20.22 6.20 -2.50
C LEU A 62 -21.74 6.41 -2.49
N GLN A 63 -22.42 5.71 -3.37
CA GLN A 63 -23.88 5.77 -3.50
C GLN A 63 -24.55 4.68 -2.66
N VAL A 64 -25.51 5.07 -1.86
CA VAL A 64 -26.38 4.13 -1.14
C VAL A 64 -27.44 3.62 -2.10
N LEU A 65 -27.52 2.31 -2.29
CA LEU A 65 -28.52 1.69 -3.17
C LEU A 65 -29.82 1.37 -2.42
N LYS A 66 -29.71 0.83 -1.23
CA LYS A 66 -30.86 0.40 -0.45
C LYS A 66 -30.55 0.38 1.04
N VAL A 67 -31.51 0.76 1.85
CA VAL A 67 -31.45 0.63 3.31
C VAL A 67 -32.50 -0.41 3.72
N ILE A 68 -32.09 -1.41 4.52
CA ILE A 68 -32.97 -2.46 5.02
C ILE A 68 -32.92 -2.41 6.56
N PRO A 69 -33.79 -1.61 7.18
CA PRO A 69 -33.72 -1.41 8.65
C PRO A 69 -34.12 -2.66 9.44
N GLU A 70 -34.92 -3.55 8.87
CA GLU A 70 -35.35 -4.81 9.52
C GLU A 70 -34.16 -5.72 9.87
N HIS A 71 -33.13 -5.71 9.04
CA HIS A 71 -31.93 -6.51 9.22
C HIS A 71 -30.70 -5.67 9.58
N ASN A 72 -30.85 -4.36 9.81
CA ASN A 72 -29.77 -3.42 10.02
C ASN A 72 -28.70 -3.48 8.90
N LEU A 73 -29.15 -3.50 7.65
CA LEU A 73 -28.30 -3.61 6.48
C LEU A 73 -28.33 -2.33 5.64
N LEU A 74 -27.17 -1.98 5.12
CA LEU A 74 -26.97 -0.89 4.19
C LEU A 74 -26.29 -1.41 2.93
N MET A 75 -26.90 -1.22 1.77
CA MET A 75 -26.31 -1.60 0.48
C MET A 75 -25.67 -0.39 -0.16
N ILE A 76 -24.39 -0.49 -0.44
CA ILE A 76 -23.57 0.59 -1.03
C ILE A 76 -23.01 0.09 -2.36
N LYS A 77 -23.08 0.94 -3.38
CA LYS A 77 -22.44 0.68 -4.68
C LYS A 77 -20.95 1.02 -4.59
N GLY A 78 -20.10 0.09 -4.96
CA GLY A 78 -18.66 0.29 -5.02
C GLY A 78 -17.90 -0.51 -3.98
N SER A 79 -16.65 -0.14 -3.80
CA SER A 79 -15.73 -0.83 -2.88
C SER A 79 -15.68 -0.12 -1.54
N VAL A 80 -15.73 -0.91 -0.49
CA VAL A 80 -15.59 -0.46 0.91
C VAL A 80 -14.24 -0.94 1.43
N PRO A 81 -13.49 -0.11 2.16
CA PRO A 81 -12.19 -0.53 2.68
C PRO A 81 -12.32 -1.62 3.73
N GLY A 82 -11.31 -2.49 3.78
CA GLY A 82 -11.23 -3.58 4.75
C GLY A 82 -11.60 -4.94 4.16
N CYS A 83 -11.40 -5.96 4.96
CA CYS A 83 -11.81 -7.33 4.64
C CYS A 83 -13.24 -7.60 5.12
N LYS A 84 -13.79 -8.76 4.79
CA LYS A 84 -15.10 -9.19 5.30
C LYS A 84 -15.09 -9.23 6.84
N GLY A 85 -16.11 -8.66 7.45
CA GLY A 85 -16.24 -8.59 8.91
C GLY A 85 -15.50 -7.42 9.56
N SER A 86 -14.86 -6.54 8.78
CA SER A 86 -14.23 -5.33 9.31
C SER A 86 -15.26 -4.30 9.76
N ILE A 87 -14.89 -3.52 10.76
CA ILE A 87 -15.69 -2.39 11.23
C ILE A 87 -15.42 -1.19 10.32
N VAL A 88 -16.48 -0.55 9.88
CA VAL A 88 -16.43 0.62 9.00
C VAL A 88 -17.18 1.77 9.66
N ILE A 89 -16.59 2.96 9.65
CA ILE A 89 -17.23 4.18 10.12
C ILE A 89 -17.84 4.90 8.91
N ILE A 90 -19.11 5.21 8.99
CA ILE A 90 -19.83 5.93 7.94
C ILE A 90 -20.12 7.33 8.44
N GLU A 91 -19.69 8.32 7.69
CA GLU A 91 -19.93 9.73 7.94
C GLU A 91 -20.71 10.33 6.77
N LYS A 92 -21.60 11.28 7.07
CA LYS A 92 -22.41 11.98 6.08
C LYS A 92 -21.75 13.29 5.67
#